data_8f95933e88260ef85b502d55b4c166c0
#
_entry.id   8f95933e88260ef85b502d55b4c166c0
#
_cell.length_a   1.000
_cell.length_b   1.000
_cell.length_c   1.000
_cell.angle_alpha   90.00
_cell.angle_beta   90.00
_cell.angle_gamma   90.00
#
_symmetry.space_group_name_H-M   'P 1'
#
loop_
_entity.id
_entity.type
_entity.pdbx_description
1 polymer ?
#
loop_
_entity_poly.entity_id
_entity_poly.type
_entity_poly.pdbx_seq_one_letter_code
_entity_poly.pdbx_strand_id
1 'polypeptide(L)'
;TLELFKAPDQATLQNRLDEVFRGDMHDSIVAELLALWDGQLSFANRSVNYALDGRRMDIQVRFRVLPGYEDSWSRVLVSLEDITAEVMSTQRLQASEQYARDLFAHSPVSLWVEDFSAVKRLLDEVRERGIRDFRTFLKVHPEFVTRCMQEIRVIDVNQQTLEMFGASSKANLLHNLSQVFRGEMYDSFAEQLQDLWDGKLVQQREVVNYSLTGDVLHIHMEFAIMNSHARNWDLVLLSLVDI
;
A
#
# COMPACT_ATOMS: atom_id res chain seq x y z
N THR A 1 -16.94 -18.78 -27.43
CA THR A 1 -15.63 -19.27 -27.89
C THR A 1 -15.18 -18.56 -29.18
N LEU A 2 -16.03 -18.52 -30.25
CA LEU A 2 -15.64 -17.85 -31.51
C LEU A 2 -15.31 -16.36 -31.32
N GLU A 3 -16.14 -15.66 -30.58
CA GLU A 3 -15.91 -14.23 -30.25
C GLU A 3 -14.63 -14.03 -29.43
N LEU A 4 -14.37 -14.91 -28.46
CA LEU A 4 -13.15 -14.88 -27.63
C LEU A 4 -11.89 -14.97 -28.49
N PHE A 5 -11.85 -15.92 -29.43
CA PHE A 5 -10.70 -16.16 -30.30
C PHE A 5 -10.73 -15.33 -31.60
N LYS A 6 -11.71 -14.45 -31.78
CA LYS A 6 -11.89 -13.65 -33.02
C LYS A 6 -11.97 -14.53 -34.27
N ALA A 7 -12.57 -15.72 -34.15
CA ALA A 7 -12.76 -16.63 -35.26
C ALA A 7 -14.10 -16.33 -35.96
N PRO A 8 -14.13 -16.29 -37.31
CA PRO A 8 -15.36 -16.02 -38.06
C PRO A 8 -16.37 -17.19 -37.95
N ASP A 9 -15.87 -18.40 -37.84
CA ASP A 9 -16.66 -19.60 -37.71
C ASP A 9 -15.90 -20.74 -37.02
N GLN A 10 -16.60 -21.81 -36.69
CA GLN A 10 -16.06 -22.98 -36.01
C GLN A 10 -15.00 -23.73 -36.85
N ALA A 11 -15.19 -23.84 -38.14
CA ALA A 11 -14.25 -24.55 -39.02
C ALA A 11 -12.90 -23.83 -39.09
N THR A 12 -12.94 -22.52 -39.20
CA THR A 12 -11.71 -21.65 -39.17
C THR A 12 -10.99 -21.83 -37.84
N LEU A 13 -11.69 -21.80 -36.71
CA LEU A 13 -11.09 -21.99 -35.40
C LEU A 13 -10.42 -23.36 -35.27
N GLN A 14 -11.11 -24.41 -35.68
CA GLN A 14 -10.61 -25.78 -35.62
C GLN A 14 -9.36 -25.98 -36.49
N ASN A 15 -9.34 -25.40 -37.70
CA ASN A 15 -8.20 -25.49 -38.60
C ASN A 15 -6.97 -24.67 -38.20
N ARG A 16 -7.11 -23.74 -37.24
CA ARG A 16 -6.06 -22.84 -36.79
C ARG A 16 -5.83 -22.94 -35.27
N LEU A 17 -6.08 -24.09 -34.67
CA LEU A 17 -5.88 -24.33 -33.24
C LEU A 17 -4.40 -24.21 -32.84
N ASP A 18 -3.47 -24.50 -33.73
CA ASP A 18 -2.03 -24.33 -33.52
C ASP A 18 -1.63 -22.88 -33.32
N GLU A 19 -2.37 -21.92 -33.89
CA GLU A 19 -2.15 -20.50 -33.67
C GLU A 19 -2.70 -20.02 -32.31
N VAL A 20 -3.74 -20.69 -31.83
CA VAL A 20 -4.37 -20.41 -30.52
C VAL A 20 -3.53 -21.02 -29.39
N PHE A 21 -3.03 -22.24 -29.61
CA PHE A 21 -2.29 -23.07 -28.66
C PHE A 21 -0.79 -23.05 -28.94
N ARG A 22 -0.15 -21.90 -28.73
CA ARG A 22 1.28 -21.72 -29.01
C ARG A 22 2.01 -21.11 -27.82
N GLY A 23 3.35 -21.14 -27.84
CA GLY A 23 4.22 -20.49 -26.87
C GLY A 23 3.97 -20.98 -25.44
N ASP A 24 3.67 -20.05 -24.53
CA ASP A 24 3.52 -20.28 -23.08
C ASP A 24 2.41 -21.29 -22.70
N MET A 25 1.55 -21.66 -23.65
CA MET A 25 0.50 -22.65 -23.41
C MET A 25 1.02 -24.09 -23.28
N HIS A 26 2.18 -24.41 -23.83
CA HIS A 26 2.72 -25.78 -23.78
C HIS A 26 2.87 -26.30 -22.35
N ASP A 27 3.35 -25.45 -21.43
CA ASP A 27 3.52 -25.84 -20.03
C ASP A 27 2.19 -26.13 -19.35
N SER A 28 1.14 -25.38 -19.70
CA SER A 28 -0.21 -25.60 -19.20
C SER A 28 -0.79 -26.91 -19.72
N ILE A 29 -0.61 -27.24 -21.00
CA ILE A 29 -1.06 -28.50 -21.59
C ILE A 29 -0.37 -29.69 -20.92
N VAL A 30 0.95 -29.60 -20.69
CA VAL A 30 1.69 -30.66 -20.01
C VAL A 30 1.13 -30.88 -18.60
N ALA A 31 0.88 -29.80 -17.83
CA ALA A 31 0.29 -29.89 -16.51
C ALA A 31 -1.11 -30.53 -16.53
N GLU A 32 -1.93 -30.18 -17.52
CA GLU A 32 -3.27 -30.75 -17.73
C GLU A 32 -3.22 -32.26 -18.05
N LEU A 33 -2.32 -32.66 -18.93
CA LEU A 33 -2.11 -34.07 -19.27
C LEU A 33 -1.60 -34.89 -18.07
N LEU A 34 -0.70 -34.35 -17.27
CA LEU A 34 -0.25 -34.98 -16.03
C LEU A 34 -1.38 -35.13 -15.02
N ALA A 35 -2.21 -34.10 -14.84
CA ALA A 35 -3.37 -34.17 -13.97
C ALA A 35 -4.37 -35.27 -14.39
N LEU A 36 -4.62 -35.42 -15.70
CA LEU A 36 -5.45 -36.51 -16.24
C LEU A 36 -4.78 -37.88 -16.03
N TRP A 37 -3.48 -37.98 -16.24
CA TRP A 37 -2.70 -39.19 -15.99
C TRP A 37 -2.79 -39.66 -14.53
N ASP A 38 -2.78 -38.71 -13.60
CA ASP A 38 -2.93 -38.92 -12.16
C ASP A 38 -4.37 -39.20 -11.73
N GLY A 39 -5.31 -39.35 -12.72
CA GLY A 39 -6.70 -39.65 -12.46
C GLY A 39 -7.59 -38.49 -12.06
N GLN A 40 -7.12 -37.23 -12.20
CA GLN A 40 -7.94 -36.06 -11.95
C GLN A 40 -8.92 -35.84 -13.11
N LEU A 41 -10.20 -36.09 -12.88
CA LEU A 41 -11.25 -35.92 -13.86
C LEU A 41 -11.81 -34.48 -13.96
N SER A 42 -11.34 -33.59 -13.10
CA SER A 42 -11.65 -32.17 -13.16
C SER A 42 -10.50 -31.34 -12.57
N PHE A 43 -10.18 -30.24 -13.23
CA PHE A 43 -9.18 -29.29 -12.75
C PHE A 43 -9.47 -27.88 -13.25
N ALA A 44 -8.84 -26.90 -12.63
CA ALA A 44 -8.86 -25.51 -13.06
C ALA A 44 -7.43 -24.95 -12.99
N ASN A 45 -6.99 -24.31 -14.05
CA ASN A 45 -5.68 -23.67 -14.13
C ASN A 45 -5.76 -22.35 -14.88
N ARG A 46 -4.68 -21.56 -14.77
CA ARG A 46 -4.49 -20.38 -15.62
C ARG A 46 -3.57 -20.75 -16.77
N SER A 47 -3.90 -20.30 -17.95
CA SER A 47 -3.17 -20.58 -19.18
C SER A 47 -3.07 -19.31 -20.03
N VAL A 48 -2.21 -19.34 -21.02
CA VAL A 48 -2.08 -18.29 -22.02
C VAL A 48 -2.57 -18.83 -23.36
N ASN A 49 -3.53 -18.14 -23.96
CA ASN A 49 -3.97 -18.46 -25.32
C ASN A 49 -3.81 -17.24 -26.23
N TYR A 50 -3.92 -17.45 -27.52
CA TYR A 50 -3.82 -16.39 -28.52
C TYR A 50 -5.09 -16.35 -29.35
N ALA A 51 -5.64 -15.17 -29.56
CA ALA A 51 -6.70 -15.00 -30.56
C ALA A 51 -6.13 -15.05 -31.97
N LEU A 52 -6.95 -15.32 -32.97
CA LEU A 52 -6.52 -15.43 -34.38
C LEU A 52 -6.04 -14.09 -34.97
N ASP A 53 -6.30 -12.98 -34.30
CA ASP A 53 -5.73 -11.65 -34.61
C ASP A 53 -4.36 -11.43 -33.98
N GLY A 54 -3.82 -12.42 -33.25
CA GLY A 54 -2.53 -12.38 -32.57
C GLY A 54 -2.55 -11.86 -31.12
N ARG A 55 -3.70 -11.44 -30.61
CA ARG A 55 -3.84 -10.94 -29.24
C ARG A 55 -3.56 -12.06 -28.23
N ARG A 56 -2.62 -11.84 -27.32
CA ARG A 56 -2.34 -12.70 -26.16
C ARG A 56 -3.45 -12.51 -25.12
N MET A 57 -3.93 -13.60 -24.55
CA MET A 57 -4.96 -13.62 -23.53
C MET A 57 -4.54 -14.48 -22.36
N ASP A 58 -4.75 -13.99 -21.15
CA ASP A 58 -4.70 -14.81 -19.93
C ASP A 58 -6.07 -15.45 -19.73
N ILE A 59 -6.10 -16.78 -19.75
CA ILE A 59 -7.34 -17.56 -19.72
C ILE A 59 -7.42 -18.39 -18.45
N GLN A 60 -8.56 -18.32 -17.76
CA GLN A 60 -8.93 -19.31 -16.76
C GLN A 60 -9.56 -20.51 -17.48
N VAL A 61 -8.87 -21.64 -17.44
CA VAL A 61 -9.37 -22.92 -17.98
C VAL A 61 -10.02 -23.72 -16.86
N ARG A 62 -11.22 -24.21 -17.08
CA ARG A 62 -11.85 -25.23 -16.23
C ARG A 62 -12.17 -26.42 -17.09
N PHE A 63 -11.59 -27.56 -16.74
CA PHE A 63 -11.79 -28.85 -17.44
C PHE A 63 -12.56 -29.82 -16.56
N ARG A 64 -13.45 -30.60 -17.16
CA ARG A 64 -14.19 -31.67 -16.48
C ARG A 64 -14.55 -32.77 -17.44
N VAL A 65 -14.26 -34.03 -17.10
CA VAL A 65 -14.84 -35.19 -17.74
C VAL A 65 -16.30 -35.30 -17.31
N LEU A 66 -17.21 -35.49 -18.27
CA LEU A 66 -18.64 -35.59 -17.95
C LEU A 66 -18.96 -36.93 -17.25
N PRO A 67 -19.95 -36.97 -16.33
CA PRO A 67 -20.36 -38.17 -15.66
C PRO A 67 -20.76 -39.28 -16.66
N GLY A 68 -20.27 -40.51 -16.43
CA GLY A 68 -20.48 -41.66 -17.31
C GLY A 68 -19.49 -41.80 -18.46
N TYR A 69 -18.47 -40.89 -18.51
CA TYR A 69 -17.40 -40.95 -19.52
C TYR A 69 -16.01 -41.01 -18.92
N GLU A 70 -15.91 -41.39 -17.64
CA GLU A 70 -14.68 -41.40 -16.86
C GLU A 70 -13.63 -42.35 -17.42
N ASP A 71 -14.06 -43.52 -17.94
CA ASP A 71 -13.17 -44.54 -18.49
C ASP A 71 -12.70 -44.22 -19.92
N SER A 72 -13.51 -43.49 -20.69
CA SER A 72 -13.25 -43.25 -22.11
C SER A 72 -12.78 -41.83 -22.45
N TRP A 73 -13.05 -40.86 -21.56
CA TRP A 73 -12.86 -39.41 -21.76
C TRP A 73 -13.49 -38.89 -23.07
N SER A 74 -14.45 -39.63 -23.62
CA SER A 74 -15.04 -39.31 -24.92
C SER A 74 -15.94 -38.07 -24.89
N ARG A 75 -16.27 -37.58 -23.69
CA ARG A 75 -16.96 -36.29 -23.48
C ARG A 75 -16.37 -35.54 -22.32
N VAL A 76 -15.86 -34.35 -22.64
CA VAL A 76 -15.30 -33.40 -21.70
C VAL A 76 -15.97 -32.05 -21.89
N LEU A 77 -16.06 -31.29 -20.79
CA LEU A 77 -16.47 -29.90 -20.80
C LEU A 77 -15.23 -29.03 -20.49
N VAL A 78 -14.93 -28.09 -21.38
CA VAL A 78 -13.90 -27.11 -21.19
C VAL A 78 -14.55 -25.72 -21.17
N SER A 79 -14.39 -24.99 -20.09
CA SER A 79 -14.80 -23.58 -19.96
C SER A 79 -13.57 -22.69 -20.00
N LEU A 80 -13.62 -21.67 -20.83
CA LEU A 80 -12.58 -20.68 -21.01
C LEU A 80 -13.14 -19.31 -20.67
N GLU A 81 -12.44 -18.61 -19.77
CA GLU A 81 -12.78 -17.26 -19.32
C GLU A 81 -11.57 -16.35 -19.54
N ASP A 82 -11.76 -15.25 -20.28
CA ASP A 82 -10.71 -14.24 -20.49
C ASP A 82 -10.56 -13.41 -19.21
N ILE A 83 -9.45 -13.61 -18.52
CA ILE A 83 -9.10 -12.90 -17.28
C ILE A 83 -8.00 -11.87 -17.51
N THR A 84 -7.67 -11.53 -18.76
CA THR A 84 -6.57 -10.62 -19.12
C THR A 84 -6.72 -9.28 -18.44
N ALA A 85 -7.92 -8.69 -18.44
CA ALA A 85 -8.18 -7.39 -17.82
C ALA A 85 -7.97 -7.42 -16.29
N GLU A 86 -8.38 -8.52 -15.63
CA GLU A 86 -8.19 -8.72 -14.19
C GLU A 86 -6.68 -8.86 -13.85
N VAL A 87 -5.96 -9.70 -14.59
CA VAL A 87 -4.52 -9.92 -14.42
C VAL A 87 -3.76 -8.60 -14.62
N MET A 88 -4.05 -7.87 -15.71
CA MET A 88 -3.40 -6.58 -15.98
C MET A 88 -3.72 -5.53 -14.92
N SER A 89 -4.95 -5.48 -14.42
CA SER A 89 -5.33 -4.55 -13.35
C SER A 89 -4.57 -4.85 -12.07
N THR A 90 -4.50 -6.12 -11.68
CA THR A 90 -3.75 -6.57 -10.49
C THR A 90 -2.26 -6.25 -10.61
N GLN A 91 -1.67 -6.53 -11.78
CA GLN A 91 -0.25 -6.25 -12.04
C GLN A 91 0.04 -4.74 -11.99
N ARG A 92 -0.84 -3.90 -12.56
CA ARG A 92 -0.69 -2.44 -12.49
C ARG A 92 -0.77 -1.91 -11.07
N LEU A 93 -1.70 -2.44 -10.27
CA LEU A 93 -1.83 -2.06 -8.87
C LEU A 93 -0.57 -2.45 -8.09
N GLN A 94 -0.11 -3.69 -8.24
CA GLN A 94 1.12 -4.17 -7.58
C GLN A 94 2.35 -3.35 -7.99
N ALA A 95 2.50 -3.05 -9.28
CA ALA A 95 3.60 -2.21 -9.76
C ALA A 95 3.53 -0.78 -9.19
N SER A 96 2.34 -0.19 -9.11
CA SER A 96 2.14 1.14 -8.51
C SER A 96 2.43 1.15 -7.01
N GLU A 97 1.99 0.13 -6.27
CA GLU A 97 2.29 0.00 -4.84
C GLU A 97 3.80 -0.19 -4.59
N GLN A 98 4.45 -1.04 -5.40
CA GLN A 98 5.89 -1.25 -5.27
C GLN A 98 6.66 0.04 -5.57
N TYR A 99 6.29 0.75 -6.64
CA TYR A 99 6.91 2.03 -6.98
C TYR A 99 6.76 3.07 -5.85
N ALA A 100 5.58 3.17 -5.25
CA ALA A 100 5.35 4.09 -4.13
C ALA A 100 6.19 3.70 -2.89
N ARG A 101 6.29 2.40 -2.59
CA ARG A 101 7.14 1.90 -1.50
C ARG A 101 8.63 2.21 -1.74
N ASP A 102 9.11 1.99 -2.96
CA ASP A 102 10.51 2.22 -3.30
C ASP A 102 10.85 3.71 -3.23
N LEU A 103 9.96 4.59 -3.71
CA LEU A 103 10.13 6.03 -3.56
C LEU A 103 10.20 6.48 -2.09
N PHE A 104 9.33 5.95 -1.25
CA PHE A 104 9.33 6.24 0.18
C PHE A 104 10.61 5.71 0.84
N ALA A 105 10.93 4.44 0.64
CA ALA A 105 12.06 3.78 1.29
C ALA A 105 13.41 4.41 0.94
N HIS A 106 13.59 4.83 -0.32
CA HIS A 106 14.87 5.36 -0.84
C HIS A 106 14.88 6.88 -1.01
N SER A 107 13.87 7.60 -0.46
CA SER A 107 13.89 9.06 -0.44
C SER A 107 15.15 9.55 0.30
N PRO A 108 15.88 10.55 -0.24
CA PRO A 108 17.04 11.15 0.44
C PRO A 108 16.63 12.05 1.61
N VAL A 109 15.35 12.25 1.83
CA VAL A 109 14.78 13.04 2.93
C VAL A 109 14.20 12.09 3.96
N SER A 110 14.41 12.36 5.25
CA SER A 110 13.75 11.63 6.33
C SER A 110 12.24 11.82 6.25
N LEU A 111 11.50 10.74 6.08
CA LEU A 111 10.04 10.73 5.94
C LEU A 111 9.39 9.90 7.04
N TRP A 112 8.35 10.48 7.64
CA TRP A 112 7.51 9.84 8.64
C TRP A 112 6.06 9.83 8.17
N VAL A 113 5.40 8.72 8.38
CA VAL A 113 3.95 8.59 8.20
C VAL A 113 3.33 8.37 9.56
N GLU A 114 2.39 9.23 9.92
CA GLU A 114 1.82 9.27 11.27
C GLU A 114 0.30 9.33 11.25
N ASP A 115 -0.31 8.88 12.35
CA ASP A 115 -1.73 8.97 12.61
C ASP A 115 -1.96 9.93 13.79
N PHE A 116 -2.58 11.06 13.51
CA PHE A 116 -2.94 12.13 14.46
C PHE A 116 -4.42 12.09 14.84
N SER A 117 -5.14 11.02 14.53
CA SER A 117 -6.59 10.93 14.79
C SER A 117 -6.93 11.07 16.28
N ALA A 118 -6.08 10.56 17.16
CA ALA A 118 -6.24 10.72 18.60
C ALA A 118 -5.98 12.17 19.05
N VAL A 119 -4.96 12.83 18.49
CA VAL A 119 -4.69 14.25 18.75
C VAL A 119 -5.88 15.10 18.32
N LYS A 120 -6.44 14.82 17.14
CA LYS A 120 -7.65 15.52 16.66
C LYS A 120 -8.81 15.38 17.65
N ARG A 121 -9.09 14.18 18.14
CA ARG A 121 -10.15 13.95 19.14
C ARG A 121 -9.90 14.77 20.41
N LEU A 122 -8.67 14.81 20.91
CA LEU A 122 -8.32 15.62 22.08
C LEU A 122 -8.58 17.11 21.86
N LEU A 123 -8.23 17.64 20.67
CA LEU A 123 -8.52 19.04 20.32
C LEU A 123 -10.03 19.29 20.21
N ASP A 124 -10.78 18.37 19.61
CA ASP A 124 -12.23 18.48 19.47
C ASP A 124 -12.92 18.46 20.87
N GLU A 125 -12.48 17.59 21.80
CA GLU A 125 -12.95 17.57 23.19
C GLU A 125 -12.74 18.94 23.90
N VAL A 126 -11.60 19.59 23.67
CA VAL A 126 -11.31 20.92 24.23
C VAL A 126 -12.26 21.96 23.63
N ARG A 127 -12.54 21.90 22.33
CA ARG A 127 -13.49 22.79 21.65
C ARG A 127 -14.93 22.59 22.17
N GLU A 128 -15.35 21.35 22.36
CA GLU A 128 -16.68 21.00 22.89
C GLU A 128 -16.89 21.51 24.32
N ARG A 129 -15.82 21.62 25.11
CA ARG A 129 -15.85 22.25 26.45
C ARG A 129 -15.98 23.78 26.41
N GLY A 130 -16.02 24.37 25.19
CA GLY A 130 -16.23 25.81 25.01
C GLY A 130 -14.94 26.65 25.14
N ILE A 131 -13.77 26.00 25.18
CA ILE A 131 -12.47 26.71 25.18
C ILE A 131 -12.27 27.34 23.79
N ARG A 132 -12.07 28.66 23.77
CA ARG A 132 -11.83 29.42 22.53
C ARG A 132 -10.39 29.91 22.45
N ASP A 133 -9.78 30.29 23.57
CA ASP A 133 -8.37 30.70 23.67
C ASP A 133 -7.51 29.47 23.99
N PHE A 134 -7.13 28.76 22.94
CA PHE A 134 -6.34 27.54 23.07
C PHE A 134 -4.91 27.82 23.53
N ARG A 135 -4.35 28.99 23.16
CA ARG A 135 -3.02 29.39 23.60
C ARG A 135 -2.96 29.58 25.13
N THR A 136 -3.95 30.23 25.71
CA THR A 136 -4.06 30.34 27.16
C THR A 136 -4.31 29.00 27.83
N PHE A 137 -5.14 28.14 27.20
CA PHE A 137 -5.37 26.78 27.67
C PHE A 137 -4.05 25.98 27.77
N LEU A 138 -3.21 25.98 26.72
CA LEU A 138 -1.92 25.28 26.74
C LEU A 138 -0.95 25.79 27.81
N LYS A 139 -0.97 27.10 28.10
CA LYS A 139 -0.13 27.69 29.17
C LYS A 139 -0.56 27.21 30.56
N VAL A 140 -1.84 26.99 30.78
CA VAL A 140 -2.40 26.53 32.06
C VAL A 140 -2.31 25.01 32.19
N HIS A 141 -2.32 24.30 31.06
CA HIS A 141 -2.35 22.84 30.95
C HIS A 141 -1.19 22.30 30.11
N PRO A 142 0.08 22.47 30.54
CA PRO A 142 1.24 21.99 29.78
C PRO A 142 1.24 20.45 29.62
N GLU A 143 0.61 19.72 30.55
CA GLU A 143 0.41 18.26 30.48
C GLU A 143 -0.41 17.83 29.26
N PHE A 144 -1.24 18.71 28.71
CA PHE A 144 -2.01 18.43 27.51
C PHE A 144 -1.12 18.25 26.28
N VAL A 145 -0.04 19.01 26.16
CA VAL A 145 0.96 18.86 25.10
C VAL A 145 1.60 17.47 25.17
N THR A 146 2.05 17.06 26.35
CA THR A 146 2.63 15.73 26.59
C THR A 146 1.64 14.62 26.25
N ARG A 147 0.38 14.77 26.65
CA ARG A 147 -0.69 13.82 26.33
C ARG A 147 -0.86 13.71 24.81
N CYS A 148 -0.95 14.83 24.08
CA CYS A 148 -1.06 14.80 22.62
C CYS A 148 0.13 14.11 21.97
N MET A 149 1.37 14.36 22.43
CA MET A 149 2.56 13.66 21.91
C MET A 149 2.49 12.13 22.10
N GLN A 150 2.01 11.69 23.24
CA GLN A 150 1.87 10.25 23.54
C GLN A 150 0.81 9.54 22.70
N GLU A 151 -0.15 10.30 22.18
CA GLU A 151 -1.25 9.77 21.34
C GLU A 151 -0.89 9.74 19.85
N ILE A 152 0.26 10.29 19.43
CA ILE A 152 0.74 10.19 18.05
C ILE A 152 1.16 8.75 17.80
N ARG A 153 0.63 8.17 16.73
CA ARG A 153 1.03 6.84 16.30
C ARG A 153 1.85 6.92 15.02
N VAL A 154 3.13 6.58 15.12
CA VAL A 154 4.00 6.43 13.94
C VAL A 154 3.60 5.16 13.19
N ILE A 155 3.11 5.31 11.97
CA ILE A 155 2.73 4.23 11.07
C ILE A 155 3.97 3.68 10.38
N ASP A 156 4.77 4.57 9.77
CA ASP A 156 5.98 4.19 9.07
C ASP A 156 7.06 5.27 9.08
N VAL A 157 8.31 4.85 8.85
CA VAL A 157 9.48 5.71 8.64
C VAL A 157 10.36 5.10 7.55
N ASN A 158 11.02 5.93 6.76
CA ASN A 158 11.91 5.46 5.70
C ASN A 158 13.35 5.20 6.20
N GLN A 159 14.20 4.70 5.31
CA GLN A 159 15.60 4.39 5.62
C GLN A 159 16.39 5.63 6.06
N GLN A 160 16.20 6.78 5.40
CA GLN A 160 16.86 8.03 5.74
C GLN A 160 16.54 8.50 7.17
N THR A 161 15.32 8.24 7.64
CA THR A 161 14.95 8.50 9.05
C THR A 161 15.81 7.69 10.01
N LEU A 162 15.99 6.39 9.72
CA LEU A 162 16.81 5.53 10.59
C LEU A 162 18.27 6.01 10.65
N GLU A 163 18.81 6.41 9.51
CA GLU A 163 20.17 6.94 9.40
C GLU A 163 20.33 8.26 10.15
N MET A 164 19.41 9.22 9.95
CA MET A 164 19.41 10.53 10.60
C MET A 164 19.38 10.40 12.13
N PHE A 165 18.56 9.52 12.67
CA PHE A 165 18.42 9.35 14.11
C PHE A 165 19.36 8.28 14.71
N GLY A 166 20.24 7.66 13.92
CA GLY A 166 21.15 6.62 14.38
C GLY A 166 20.45 5.36 14.89
N ALA A 167 19.29 5.04 14.32
CA ALA A 167 18.48 3.88 14.71
C ALA A 167 18.84 2.63 13.90
N SER A 168 19.02 1.50 14.56
CA SER A 168 19.33 0.22 13.90
C SER A 168 18.13 -0.40 13.18
N SER A 169 16.92 0.02 13.52
CA SER A 169 15.66 -0.44 12.92
C SER A 169 14.50 0.49 13.30
N LYS A 170 13.39 0.39 12.55
CA LYS A 170 12.15 1.07 12.90
C LYS A 170 11.68 0.72 14.32
N ALA A 171 11.73 -0.55 14.71
CA ALA A 171 11.35 -0.97 16.05
C ALA A 171 12.23 -0.34 17.13
N ASN A 172 13.56 -0.24 16.88
CA ASN A 172 14.50 0.41 17.77
C ASN A 172 14.18 1.92 17.91
N LEU A 173 13.90 2.63 16.81
CA LEU A 173 13.51 4.03 16.83
C LEU A 173 12.21 4.23 17.62
N LEU A 174 11.16 3.48 17.32
CA LEU A 174 9.86 3.62 17.96
C LEU A 174 9.89 3.33 19.46
N HIS A 175 10.71 2.37 19.88
CA HIS A 175 10.88 2.07 21.31
C HIS A 175 11.58 3.19 22.08
N ASN A 176 12.38 4.00 21.40
CA ASN A 176 13.19 5.06 21.97
C ASN A 176 12.75 6.50 21.58
N LEU A 177 11.52 6.67 21.12
CA LEU A 177 11.00 7.98 20.67
C LEU A 177 11.14 9.09 21.75
N SER A 178 11.03 8.73 23.03
CA SER A 178 11.20 9.68 24.14
C SER A 178 12.61 10.25 24.23
N GLN A 179 13.62 9.60 23.65
CA GLN A 179 14.99 10.11 23.59
C GLN A 179 15.17 11.09 22.42
N VAL A 180 14.41 10.90 21.34
CA VAL A 180 14.37 11.78 20.16
C VAL A 180 13.57 13.04 20.46
N PHE A 181 12.41 12.88 21.08
CA PHE A 181 11.44 13.94 21.37
C PHE A 181 11.55 14.43 22.80
N ARG A 182 12.51 15.33 23.06
CA ARG A 182 12.78 15.89 24.38
C ARG A 182 13.16 17.36 24.30
N GLY A 183 13.23 18.04 25.46
CA GLY A 183 13.72 19.42 25.55
C GLY A 183 12.83 20.42 24.80
N GLU A 184 13.42 21.21 23.92
CA GLU A 184 12.79 22.31 23.18
C GLU A 184 11.68 21.83 22.24
N MET A 185 11.60 20.54 21.95
CA MET A 185 10.55 20.00 21.10
C MET A 185 9.15 20.16 21.70
N TYR A 186 9.02 20.18 23.02
CA TYR A 186 7.72 20.41 23.67
C TYR A 186 7.12 21.76 23.30
N ASP A 187 7.94 22.81 23.27
CA ASP A 187 7.50 24.16 22.91
C ASP A 187 7.12 24.22 21.42
N SER A 188 7.96 23.64 20.56
CA SER A 188 7.68 23.55 19.12
C SER A 188 6.40 22.75 18.82
N PHE A 189 6.14 21.68 19.57
CA PHE A 189 4.93 20.90 19.41
C PHE A 189 3.69 21.63 19.95
N ALA A 190 3.81 22.42 21.01
CA ALA A 190 2.72 23.28 21.50
C ALA A 190 2.31 24.31 20.43
N GLU A 191 3.29 24.90 19.71
CA GLU A 191 3.00 25.77 18.58
C GLU A 191 2.36 25.03 17.42
N GLN A 192 2.78 23.79 17.14
CA GLN A 192 2.15 22.95 16.14
C GLN A 192 0.69 22.64 16.47
N LEU A 193 0.38 22.34 17.74
CA LEU A 193 -0.98 22.14 18.19
C LEU A 193 -1.83 23.42 18.05
N GLN A 194 -1.24 24.60 18.30
CA GLN A 194 -1.92 25.88 18.06
C GLN A 194 -2.25 26.07 16.58
N ASP A 195 -1.30 25.79 15.69
CA ASP A 195 -1.53 25.88 14.25
C ASP A 195 -2.63 24.90 13.78
N LEU A 196 -2.62 23.66 14.30
CA LEU A 196 -3.69 22.68 14.05
C LEU A 196 -5.06 23.13 14.59
N TRP A 197 -5.06 23.76 15.77
CA TRP A 197 -6.27 24.38 16.34
C TRP A 197 -6.82 25.49 15.44
N ASP A 198 -5.97 26.28 14.84
CA ASP A 198 -6.29 27.36 13.90
C ASP A 198 -6.64 26.85 12.49
N GLY A 199 -6.58 25.53 12.27
CA GLY A 199 -6.92 24.87 11.01
C GLY A 199 -5.81 24.83 9.97
N LYS A 200 -4.56 25.09 10.36
CA LYS A 200 -3.39 24.98 9.47
C LYS A 200 -2.95 23.52 9.37
N LEU A 201 -3.35 22.85 8.30
CA LEU A 201 -3.06 21.44 8.05
C LEU A 201 -1.69 21.20 7.38
N VAL A 202 -1.05 22.24 6.91
CA VAL A 202 0.33 22.23 6.37
C VAL A 202 1.15 23.25 7.14
N GLN A 203 2.30 22.83 7.63
CA GLN A 203 3.15 23.64 8.49
C GLN A 203 4.62 23.41 8.14
N GLN A 204 5.45 24.44 8.32
CA GLN A 204 6.90 24.40 8.18
C GLN A 204 7.52 25.12 9.37
N ARG A 205 8.56 24.53 9.96
CA ARG A 205 9.29 25.14 11.09
C ARG A 205 10.67 24.54 11.26
N GLU A 206 11.53 25.28 11.93
CA GLU A 206 12.79 24.76 12.42
C GLU A 206 12.58 24.20 13.83
N VAL A 207 13.11 23.01 14.08
CA VAL A 207 12.99 22.31 15.36
C VAL A 207 14.32 21.70 15.75
N VAL A 208 14.49 21.46 17.05
CA VAL A 208 15.65 20.73 17.56
C VAL A 208 15.20 19.34 18.01
N ASN A 209 15.80 18.32 17.44
CA ASN A 209 15.63 16.94 17.84
C ASN A 209 16.97 16.34 18.29
N TYR A 210 16.94 15.10 18.75
CA TYR A 210 18.13 14.40 19.21
C TYR A 210 18.23 13.04 18.55
N SER A 211 19.45 12.67 18.12
CA SER A 211 19.70 11.30 17.68
C SER A 211 19.67 10.32 18.86
N LEU A 212 19.55 9.03 18.60
CA LEU A 212 19.68 7.99 19.64
C LEU A 212 21.13 7.87 20.19
N THR A 213 22.11 8.45 19.48
CA THR A 213 23.50 8.59 19.93
C THR A 213 23.70 9.82 20.82
N GLY A 214 22.69 10.70 20.90
CA GLY A 214 22.69 11.90 21.75
C GLY A 214 23.10 13.18 21.03
N ASP A 215 23.34 13.14 19.73
CA ASP A 215 23.68 14.30 18.92
C ASP A 215 22.48 15.23 18.79
N VAL A 216 22.74 16.55 18.77
CA VAL A 216 21.72 17.57 18.52
C VAL A 216 21.53 17.69 17.01
N LEU A 217 20.28 17.61 16.55
CA LEU A 217 19.89 17.76 15.15
C LEU A 217 19.08 19.05 14.98
N HIS A 218 19.56 19.95 14.14
CA HIS A 218 18.83 21.14 13.72
C HIS A 218 18.05 20.82 12.46
N ILE A 219 16.73 20.79 12.56
CA ILE A 219 15.88 20.19 11.53
C ILE A 219 14.92 21.23 10.97
N HIS A 220 14.92 21.36 9.66
CA HIS A 220 13.78 21.93 8.94
C HIS A 220 12.71 20.85 8.79
N MET A 221 11.56 21.07 9.43
CA MET A 221 10.42 20.16 9.45
C MET A 221 9.31 20.68 8.55
N GLU A 222 8.82 19.83 7.67
CA GLU A 222 7.57 20.04 6.96
C GLU A 222 6.54 18.99 7.41
N PHE A 223 5.37 19.48 7.80
CA PHE A 223 4.25 18.66 8.28
C PHE A 223 3.04 18.88 7.39
N ALA A 224 2.39 17.83 6.95
CA ALA A 224 1.19 17.92 6.12
C ALA A 224 0.18 16.82 6.47
N ILE A 225 -1.03 17.22 6.83
CA ILE A 225 -2.18 16.32 6.84
C ILE A 225 -2.68 16.16 5.41
N MET A 226 -2.74 14.93 4.90
CA MET A 226 -3.19 14.64 3.55
C MET A 226 -4.65 15.11 3.34
N ASN A 227 -4.94 15.77 2.21
CA ASN A 227 -6.25 16.37 1.94
C ASN A 227 -7.43 15.39 2.06
N SER A 228 -7.25 14.14 1.60
CA SER A 228 -8.25 13.08 1.73
C SER A 228 -8.51 12.66 3.19
N HIS A 229 -7.58 12.96 4.10
CA HIS A 229 -7.58 12.61 5.52
C HIS A 229 -7.80 13.82 6.45
N ALA A 230 -8.12 15.00 5.88
CA ALA A 230 -8.32 16.26 6.63
C ALA A 230 -9.46 16.19 7.66
N ARG A 231 -10.39 15.24 7.50
CA ARG A 231 -11.50 15.04 8.45
C ARG A 231 -11.06 14.29 9.70
N ASN A 232 -10.16 13.34 9.57
CA ASN A 232 -9.82 12.37 10.63
C ASN A 232 -8.40 12.52 11.14
N TRP A 233 -7.48 13.10 10.34
CA TRP A 233 -6.04 13.21 10.59
C TRP A 233 -5.32 11.86 10.77
N ASP A 234 -5.86 10.81 10.18
CA ASP A 234 -5.33 9.45 10.25
C ASP A 234 -4.19 9.17 9.26
N LEU A 235 -3.83 10.17 8.43
CA LEU A 235 -2.66 10.12 7.56
C LEU A 235 -1.99 11.49 7.48
N VAL A 236 -0.82 11.55 8.11
CA VAL A 236 0.07 12.71 8.16
C VAL A 236 1.41 12.33 7.56
N LEU A 237 1.95 13.19 6.73
CA LEU A 237 3.32 13.09 6.24
C LEU A 237 4.18 14.15 6.92
N LEU A 238 5.31 13.71 7.47
CA LEU A 238 6.33 14.56 8.04
C LEU A 238 7.63 14.37 7.25
N SER A 239 8.25 15.45 6.80
CA SER A 239 9.59 15.42 6.24
C SER A 239 10.56 16.21 7.11
N LEU A 240 11.76 15.67 7.31
CA LEU A 240 12.79 16.24 8.14
C LEU A 240 14.10 16.36 7.36
N VAL A 241 14.66 17.54 7.34
CA VAL A 241 15.95 17.85 6.70
C VAL A 241 16.88 18.44 7.75
N ASP A 242 18.05 17.85 7.92
CA ASP A 242 19.13 18.38 8.79
C ASP A 242 19.74 19.64 8.12
N ILE A 243 19.89 20.76 8.87
CA ILE A 243 20.29 22.08 8.36
C ILE A 243 21.49 22.67 9.11
#